data_be29fbda4073879a162504b2d5be1a74
#
_entry.id   be29fbda4073879a162504b2d5be1a74
#
_cell.length_a   1.000
_cell.length_b   1.000
_cell.length_c   1.000
_cell.angle_alpha   90.00
_cell.angle_beta   90.00
_cell.angle_gamma   90.00
#
_symmetry.space_group_name_H-M   'P 1'
#
loop_
_entity.id
_entity.type
_entity.pdbx_description
1 polymer ?
#
loop_
_entity_poly.entity_id
_entity_poly.type
_entity_poly.pdbx_seq_one_letter_code
_entity_poly.pdbx_strand_id
1 'polypeptide(L)'
;MLDIHKRIRMNRVKILPVFFSAVTVLLLLISTAHGDPCSAPNLGAAHSGAPGEVNCSGCHSGVVNTGPGTINYIVGDGSFHYSPSELYTLFLTITQDDVNQFGFQTTALKSSNNTTAGTMILTDTQNTKLLYGNNRVYVGHTICGADAYPAGSQQWSFQWEAPASDVGDIDFYLSSLATNHSHSSYGDNTYVQTITLSPLQSVTLEIDNNEGWNLVGLPLEVENSAYDIIFPEAIGGTLYSFSDGYNLETNLIHGNGYWLRFYNSGSSAVMGMPVNELSMYLSAGWNLISGITNSVNISNIQDPEGLIIPGTLFNYNSSSGYSNDEELHPGSGYWLRANNSGNIFLTNE
;
A
#
# COMPACT_ATOMS: atom_id res chain seq x y z
N MET A 1 82.07 -17.32 14.68
CA MET A 1 83.13 -16.50 14.10
C MET A 1 82.56 -15.16 13.70
N LEU A 2 83.14 -14.14 14.32
CA LEU A 2 83.10 -12.69 14.12
C LEU A 2 81.77 -11.96 14.38
N ASP A 3 81.83 -11.43 15.52
CA ASP A 3 81.34 -10.27 16.23
C ASP A 3 81.64 -8.95 15.47
N ILE A 4 80.68 -8.03 15.33
CA ILE A 4 80.94 -6.60 15.17
C ILE A 4 79.82 -5.80 15.78
N HIS A 5 80.03 -5.38 17.04
CA HIS A 5 79.36 -4.29 17.67
C HIS A 5 79.64 -2.96 16.96
N LYS A 6 78.64 -2.22 16.54
CA LYS A 6 78.77 -0.79 16.21
C LYS A 6 77.84 0.04 17.05
N ARG A 7 78.38 0.66 18.08
CA ARG A 7 77.76 1.69 18.91
C ARG A 7 77.48 2.94 18.07
N ILE A 8 76.21 3.35 17.99
CA ILE A 8 75.84 4.67 17.51
C ILE A 8 75.52 5.56 18.70
N ARG A 9 76.27 6.66 18.84
CA ARG A 9 76.11 7.71 19.85
C ARG A 9 74.79 8.46 19.57
N MET A 10 73.89 8.51 20.54
CA MET A 10 72.75 9.43 20.52
C MET A 10 73.17 10.83 20.94
N ASN A 11 73.11 11.78 19.99
CA ASN A 11 73.20 13.21 20.32
C ASN A 11 71.86 13.64 20.98
N ARG A 12 71.97 14.18 22.21
CA ARG A 12 70.84 14.81 22.89
C ARG A 12 70.51 16.13 22.22
N VAL A 13 69.40 16.21 21.53
CA VAL A 13 68.79 17.48 21.12
C VAL A 13 68.01 18.04 22.31
N LYS A 14 68.40 19.21 22.73
CA LYS A 14 67.67 19.98 23.77
C LYS A 14 66.38 20.51 23.14
N ILE A 15 65.22 19.99 23.54
CA ILE A 15 63.94 20.52 23.15
C ILE A 15 63.58 21.65 24.12
N LEU A 16 63.50 22.89 23.61
CA LEU A 16 62.94 24.04 24.32
C LEU A 16 61.42 23.85 24.41
N PRO A 17 60.78 24.07 25.58
CA PRO A 17 59.33 24.01 25.65
C PRO A 17 58.76 25.28 25.00
N VAL A 18 58.07 25.11 23.86
CA VAL A 18 57.20 26.14 23.26
C VAL A 18 55.90 26.09 24.03
N PHE A 19 55.61 27.10 24.79
CA PHE A 19 54.31 27.34 25.39
C PHE A 19 53.30 27.68 24.27
N PHE A 20 52.46 26.72 23.89
CA PHE A 20 51.27 26.99 23.09
C PHE A 20 50.19 27.53 24.04
N SER A 21 49.97 28.84 23.98
CA SER A 21 48.77 29.45 24.54
C SER A 21 47.57 28.97 23.74
N ALA A 22 46.79 28.05 24.32
CA ALA A 22 45.51 27.64 23.77
C ALA A 22 44.51 28.78 23.98
N VAL A 23 44.32 29.60 22.96
CA VAL A 23 43.16 30.49 22.86
C VAL A 23 41.96 29.61 22.51
N THR A 24 41.21 29.24 23.53
CA THR A 24 39.92 28.56 23.35
C THR A 24 38.92 29.58 22.82
N VAL A 25 38.73 29.61 21.48
CA VAL A 25 37.63 30.33 20.87
C VAL A 25 36.37 29.53 21.16
N LEU A 26 35.60 29.93 22.15
CA LEU A 26 34.27 29.44 22.43
C LEU A 26 33.34 30.02 21.32
N LEU A 27 33.16 29.29 20.22
CA LEU A 27 32.07 29.54 19.27
C LEU A 27 30.74 29.24 19.99
N LEU A 28 30.09 30.29 20.51
CA LEU A 28 28.68 30.22 20.82
C LEU A 28 27.93 30.02 19.49
N LEU A 29 27.57 28.79 19.19
CA LEU A 29 26.51 28.49 18.22
C LEU A 29 25.19 28.98 18.83
N ILE A 30 24.87 30.24 18.58
CA ILE A 30 23.50 30.73 18.77
C ILE A 30 22.70 30.03 17.67
N SER A 31 22.15 28.84 17.97
CA SER A 31 21.06 28.28 17.17
C SER A 31 19.87 29.21 17.41
N THR A 32 19.68 30.19 16.54
CA THR A 32 18.39 30.84 16.41
C THR A 32 17.44 29.72 16.02
N ALA A 33 16.66 29.22 16.97
CA ALA A 33 15.49 28.41 16.66
C ALA A 33 14.58 29.34 15.82
N HIS A 34 14.73 29.29 14.51
CA HIS A 34 13.72 29.82 13.62
C HIS A 34 12.54 28.90 13.83
N GLY A 35 11.52 29.38 14.53
CA GLY A 35 10.24 28.67 14.58
C GLY A 35 9.86 28.34 13.14
N ASP A 36 9.46 27.12 12.88
CA ASP A 36 8.98 26.70 11.57
C ASP A 36 7.86 27.69 11.15
N PRO A 37 8.06 28.49 10.07
CA PRO A 37 7.07 29.47 9.66
C PRO A 37 5.73 28.85 9.27
N CYS A 38 5.71 27.53 9.05
CA CYS A 38 4.53 26.77 8.70
C CYS A 38 3.78 26.19 9.93
N SER A 39 4.36 26.25 11.13
CA SER A 39 3.69 25.81 12.35
C SER A 39 2.67 26.85 12.80
N ALA A 40 1.38 26.61 12.52
CA ALA A 40 0.32 27.41 13.12
C ALA A 40 0.31 27.23 14.64
N PRO A 41 0.34 28.30 15.44
CA PRO A 41 0.35 28.16 16.89
C PRO A 41 -0.90 27.49 17.48
N ASN A 42 -2.04 27.44 16.78
CA ASN A 42 -3.33 27.06 17.37
C ASN A 42 -4.35 26.40 16.42
N LEU A 43 -3.95 25.49 15.52
CA LEU A 43 -4.97 24.58 15.01
C LEU A 43 -5.29 23.57 16.14
N GLY A 44 -6.43 23.77 16.81
CA GLY A 44 -6.92 22.81 17.81
C GLY A 44 -7.17 21.45 17.16
N ALA A 45 -6.92 20.39 17.90
CA ALA A 45 -7.39 19.04 17.54
C ALA A 45 -8.91 18.92 17.70
N ALA A 46 -9.49 17.80 17.27
CA ALA A 46 -10.89 17.45 17.47
C ALA A 46 -11.91 18.29 16.66
N HIS A 47 -11.56 18.51 15.39
CA HIS A 47 -12.45 19.17 14.42
C HIS A 47 -12.66 18.32 13.15
N SER A 48 -12.51 17.02 13.25
CA SER A 48 -12.70 16.08 12.12
C SER A 48 -14.17 15.74 11.85
N GLY A 49 -15.09 16.10 12.77
CA GLY A 49 -16.48 15.68 12.70
C GLY A 49 -16.72 14.24 13.17
N ALA A 50 -15.71 13.60 13.76
CA ALA A 50 -15.86 12.27 14.36
C ALA A 50 -16.80 12.28 15.57
N PRO A 51 -17.33 11.13 16.01
CA PRO A 51 -18.24 11.06 17.16
C PRO A 51 -17.69 11.74 18.40
N GLY A 52 -18.50 12.66 18.98
CA GLY A 52 -18.17 13.44 20.18
C GLY A 52 -17.31 14.68 19.94
N GLU A 53 -17.11 15.09 18.68
CA GLU A 53 -16.39 16.32 18.32
C GLU A 53 -17.13 17.13 17.25
N VAL A 54 -16.72 18.38 17.12
CA VAL A 54 -17.25 19.27 16.08
C VAL A 54 -16.48 19.06 14.77
N ASN A 55 -16.97 19.65 13.69
CA ASN A 55 -16.24 19.79 12.43
C ASN A 55 -15.85 21.25 12.22
N CYS A 56 -15.28 21.60 11.07
CA CYS A 56 -14.85 22.97 10.76
C CYS A 56 -15.99 24.00 10.88
N SER A 57 -17.27 23.62 10.70
CA SER A 57 -18.41 24.53 10.85
C SER A 57 -18.67 24.98 12.29
N GLY A 58 -18.01 24.36 13.28
CA GLY A 58 -18.05 24.83 14.67
C GLY A 58 -17.43 26.22 14.86
N CYS A 59 -16.51 26.63 14.00
CA CYS A 59 -15.88 27.94 13.99
C CYS A 59 -16.19 28.72 12.69
N HIS A 60 -16.38 28.01 11.56
CA HIS A 60 -16.67 28.61 10.26
C HIS A 60 -18.16 28.45 9.93
N SER A 61 -18.85 29.54 9.76
CA SER A 61 -20.31 29.52 9.59
C SER A 61 -20.73 28.90 8.25
N GLY A 62 -21.79 28.10 8.29
CA GLY A 62 -22.38 27.51 7.08
C GLY A 62 -22.94 26.11 7.35
N VAL A 63 -23.76 25.62 6.41
CA VAL A 63 -24.26 24.25 6.41
C VAL A 63 -23.24 23.39 5.68
N VAL A 64 -22.84 22.29 6.31
CA VAL A 64 -21.85 21.38 5.72
C VAL A 64 -22.34 20.79 4.39
N ASN A 65 -21.43 20.55 3.45
CA ASN A 65 -21.68 19.91 2.13
C ASN A 65 -22.70 20.67 1.25
N THR A 66 -22.87 21.98 1.44
CA THR A 66 -23.78 22.80 0.60
C THR A 66 -23.03 23.78 -0.29
N GLY A 67 -21.73 23.92 -0.13
CA GLY A 67 -20.86 24.75 -1.00
C GLY A 67 -20.71 24.16 -2.41
N PRO A 68 -20.19 24.96 -3.37
CA PRO A 68 -20.02 24.53 -4.75
C PRO A 68 -18.79 23.63 -4.98
N GLY A 69 -17.97 23.42 -3.95
CA GLY A 69 -16.74 22.62 -4.05
C GLY A 69 -16.98 21.12 -3.93
N THR A 70 -15.93 20.38 -4.14
CA THR A 70 -15.91 18.91 -4.05
C THR A 70 -14.76 18.42 -3.19
N ILE A 71 -14.93 17.24 -2.58
CA ILE A 71 -13.88 16.52 -1.90
C ILE A 71 -13.63 15.22 -2.65
N ASN A 72 -12.36 14.86 -2.81
CA ASN A 72 -11.92 13.54 -3.16
C ASN A 72 -10.94 13.05 -2.08
N TYR A 73 -11.41 12.12 -1.23
CA TYR A 73 -10.61 11.52 -0.17
C TYR A 73 -10.52 10.02 -0.42
N ILE A 74 -9.29 9.53 -0.67
CA ILE A 74 -9.01 8.16 -1.05
C ILE A 74 -8.04 7.58 -0.03
N VAL A 75 -8.32 6.37 0.44
CA VAL A 75 -7.45 5.57 1.30
C VAL A 75 -6.96 4.37 0.48
N GLY A 76 -5.63 4.26 0.32
CA GLY A 76 -5.02 3.21 -0.48
C GLY A 76 -5.44 3.26 -1.95
N ASP A 77 -5.90 2.13 -2.46
CA ASP A 77 -6.43 1.96 -3.82
C ASP A 77 -7.92 2.32 -3.95
N GLY A 78 -8.58 2.66 -2.82
CA GLY A 78 -10.02 2.93 -2.76
C GLY A 78 -10.90 1.69 -2.63
N SER A 79 -10.34 0.52 -2.38
CA SER A 79 -11.07 -0.76 -2.27
C SER A 79 -11.98 -0.88 -1.03
N PHE A 80 -11.91 0.07 -0.10
CA PHE A 80 -12.63 0.06 1.18
C PHE A 80 -12.29 -1.14 2.09
N HIS A 81 -11.10 -1.73 1.91
CA HIS A 81 -10.60 -2.80 2.76
C HIS A 81 -9.20 -2.46 3.30
N TYR A 82 -8.85 -3.09 4.41
CA TYR A 82 -7.50 -3.02 4.95
C TYR A 82 -6.99 -4.39 5.38
N SER A 83 -5.68 -4.62 5.21
CA SER A 83 -4.95 -5.74 5.78
C SER A 83 -4.21 -5.29 7.03
N PRO A 84 -4.12 -6.12 8.10
CA PRO A 84 -3.34 -5.79 9.28
C PRO A 84 -1.88 -5.47 8.97
N SER A 85 -1.33 -4.45 9.63
CA SER A 85 0.05 -3.94 9.46
C SER A 85 0.38 -3.39 8.08
N GLU A 86 -0.56 -3.33 7.14
CA GLU A 86 -0.32 -2.77 5.80
C GLU A 86 -0.27 -1.24 5.86
N LEU A 87 0.56 -0.67 4.97
CA LEU A 87 0.78 0.77 4.87
C LEU A 87 0.01 1.35 3.69
N TYR A 88 -0.95 2.22 3.95
CA TYR A 88 -1.79 2.87 2.95
C TYR A 88 -1.39 4.32 2.76
N THR A 89 -1.35 4.79 1.51
CA THR A 89 -1.23 6.21 1.21
C THR A 89 -2.62 6.83 1.10
N LEU A 90 -2.82 7.95 1.78
CA LEU A 90 -4.06 8.71 1.74
C LEU A 90 -3.87 9.94 0.87
N PHE A 91 -4.83 10.20 -0.01
CA PHE A 91 -4.89 11.39 -0.85
C PHE A 91 -6.16 12.15 -0.54
N LEU A 92 -6.01 13.43 -0.22
CA LEU A 92 -7.12 14.34 -0.04
C LEU A 92 -6.98 15.49 -1.03
N THR A 93 -7.98 15.67 -1.87
CA THR A 93 -8.10 16.83 -2.76
C THR A 93 -9.39 17.56 -2.46
N ILE A 94 -9.30 18.87 -2.28
CA ILE A 94 -10.47 19.76 -2.16
C ILE A 94 -10.43 20.69 -3.35
N THR A 95 -11.55 20.85 -4.03
CA THR A 95 -11.67 21.72 -5.20
C THR A 95 -12.84 22.68 -4.99
N GLN A 96 -12.59 23.97 -5.16
CA GLN A 96 -13.60 25.00 -5.21
C GLN A 96 -13.04 26.19 -6.00
N ASP A 97 -13.71 26.58 -7.07
CA ASP A 97 -13.29 27.68 -7.93
C ASP A 97 -13.12 29.00 -7.14
N ASP A 98 -12.17 29.82 -7.56
CA ASP A 98 -11.86 31.12 -7.00
C ASP A 98 -11.43 31.15 -5.52
N VAL A 99 -11.08 29.96 -4.96
CA VAL A 99 -10.57 29.81 -3.59
C VAL A 99 -9.07 29.49 -3.64
N ASN A 100 -8.30 30.15 -2.77
CA ASN A 100 -6.86 29.94 -2.66
C ASN A 100 -6.40 29.53 -1.25
N GLN A 101 -7.33 29.34 -0.32
CA GLN A 101 -7.05 28.79 1.01
C GLN A 101 -8.00 27.68 1.37
N PHE A 102 -7.39 26.54 1.75
CA PHE A 102 -8.09 25.33 2.13
C PHE A 102 -7.53 24.79 3.44
N GLY A 103 -8.34 24.04 4.14
CA GLY A 103 -7.91 23.38 5.36
C GLY A 103 -8.58 22.05 5.55
N PHE A 104 -7.98 21.19 6.38
CA PHE A 104 -8.59 19.91 6.75
C PHE A 104 -8.12 19.41 8.09
N GLN A 105 -8.92 18.51 8.65
CA GLN A 105 -8.55 17.64 9.75
C GLN A 105 -9.18 16.26 9.56
N THR A 106 -8.40 15.20 9.75
CA THR A 106 -8.89 13.82 9.63
C THR A 106 -8.33 12.95 10.75
N THR A 107 -9.07 11.89 11.09
CA THR A 107 -8.68 10.87 12.05
C THR A 107 -9.23 9.51 11.63
N ALA A 108 -8.56 8.42 12.03
CA ALA A 108 -9.02 7.05 11.84
C ALA A 108 -9.40 6.43 13.18
N LEU A 109 -10.63 5.94 13.30
CA LEU A 109 -11.17 5.39 14.52
C LEU A 109 -11.77 4.00 14.29
N LYS A 110 -11.68 3.13 15.30
CA LYS A 110 -12.45 1.87 15.31
C LYS A 110 -13.93 2.19 15.38
N SER A 111 -14.73 1.70 14.45
CA SER A 111 -16.18 1.91 14.42
C SER A 111 -16.88 1.38 15.69
N SER A 112 -16.32 0.34 16.31
CA SER A 112 -16.87 -0.33 17.48
C SER A 112 -16.87 0.52 18.76
N ASN A 113 -15.90 1.45 18.92
CA ASN A 113 -15.70 2.18 20.18
C ASN A 113 -15.10 3.59 20.03
N ASN A 114 -14.92 4.06 18.82
CA ASN A 114 -14.38 5.39 18.50
C ASN A 114 -12.97 5.69 19.08
N THR A 115 -12.17 4.66 19.35
CA THR A 115 -10.77 4.84 19.72
C THR A 115 -9.89 4.89 18.47
N THR A 116 -8.72 5.54 18.55
CA THR A 116 -7.77 5.62 17.43
C THR A 116 -7.45 4.23 16.87
N ALA A 117 -7.47 4.10 15.55
CA ALA A 117 -7.12 2.90 14.81
C ALA A 117 -5.89 3.14 13.93
N GLY A 118 -4.87 2.31 14.08
CA GLY A 118 -3.63 2.40 13.32
C GLY A 118 -2.77 3.62 13.68
N THR A 119 -1.81 3.93 12.81
CA THR A 119 -0.81 4.99 13.01
C THR A 119 -0.77 5.94 11.82
N MET A 120 -1.03 7.22 12.02
CA MET A 120 -0.85 8.25 10.99
C MET A 120 0.63 8.62 10.84
N ILE A 121 1.13 8.65 9.61
CA ILE A 121 2.52 8.92 9.27
C ILE A 121 2.57 10.08 8.27
N LEU A 122 3.30 11.13 8.62
CA LEU A 122 3.44 12.29 7.73
C LEU A 122 4.52 12.03 6.68
N THR A 123 4.19 12.27 5.41
CA THR A 123 5.13 12.24 4.28
C THR A 123 5.52 13.64 3.84
N ASP A 124 4.73 14.65 4.24
CA ASP A 124 4.97 16.07 3.95
C ASP A 124 4.72 16.92 5.20
N THR A 125 5.75 17.12 5.99
CA THR A 125 5.70 17.91 7.24
C THR A 125 5.66 19.42 7.02
N GLN A 126 5.89 19.90 5.80
CA GLN A 126 5.72 21.31 5.46
C GLN A 126 4.23 21.65 5.35
N ASN A 127 3.43 20.78 4.74
CA ASN A 127 2.02 21.04 4.45
C ASN A 127 1.06 20.33 5.41
N THR A 128 1.53 19.31 6.15
CA THR A 128 0.73 18.52 7.10
C THR A 128 1.39 18.44 8.47
N LYS A 129 0.60 18.24 9.52
CA LYS A 129 1.08 18.02 10.89
C LYS A 129 0.18 17.05 11.65
N LEU A 130 0.76 16.39 12.67
CA LEU A 130 -0.02 15.63 13.66
C LEU A 130 -0.58 16.58 14.72
N LEU A 131 -1.82 16.31 15.11
CA LEU A 131 -2.53 16.99 16.19
C LEU A 131 -3.02 15.94 17.19
N TYR A 132 -3.06 16.31 18.47
CA TYR A 132 -3.42 15.41 19.55
C TYR A 132 -4.53 16.03 20.39
N GLY A 133 -5.61 15.31 20.61
CA GLY A 133 -6.75 15.75 21.42
C GLY A 133 -7.74 14.61 21.62
N ASN A 134 -8.59 14.68 22.64
CA ASN A 134 -9.63 13.67 22.92
C ASN A 134 -9.13 12.22 22.96
N ASN A 135 -7.86 12.00 23.37
CA ASN A 135 -7.15 10.72 23.31
C ASN A 135 -7.07 10.14 21.86
N ARG A 136 -7.06 11.01 20.84
CA ARG A 136 -7.00 10.67 19.43
C ARG A 136 -5.83 11.38 18.75
N VAL A 137 -5.44 10.85 17.60
CA VAL A 137 -4.43 11.43 16.70
C VAL A 137 -5.12 11.89 15.42
N TYR A 138 -4.76 13.08 14.98
CA TYR A 138 -5.30 13.67 13.75
C TYR A 138 -4.16 14.08 12.83
N VAL A 139 -4.43 14.07 11.54
CA VAL A 139 -3.64 14.80 10.54
C VAL A 139 -4.41 16.06 10.18
N GLY A 140 -3.73 17.19 10.18
CA GLY A 140 -4.29 18.46 9.73
C GLY A 140 -3.26 19.23 8.89
N HIS A 141 -3.72 20.23 8.17
CA HIS A 141 -2.86 21.12 7.41
C HIS A 141 -2.01 22.02 8.33
N THR A 142 -0.87 22.47 7.82
CA THR A 142 -0.09 23.60 8.39
C THR A 142 -0.56 24.92 7.79
N ILE A 143 -0.01 26.05 8.24
CA ILE A 143 -0.25 27.35 7.57
C ILE A 143 0.19 27.28 6.10
N CYS A 144 1.39 26.75 5.83
CA CYS A 144 1.90 26.62 4.46
C CYS A 144 1.06 25.65 3.61
N GLY A 145 0.51 24.62 4.24
CA GLY A 145 -0.35 23.65 3.56
C GLY A 145 -1.76 24.18 3.25
N ALA A 146 -2.15 25.33 3.81
CA ALA A 146 -3.46 25.92 3.56
C ALA A 146 -3.52 26.65 2.22
N ASP A 147 -2.41 27.23 1.75
CA ASP A 147 -2.38 28.04 0.56
C ASP A 147 -2.33 27.20 -0.72
N ALA A 148 -3.25 27.45 -1.64
CA ALA A 148 -3.33 26.79 -2.94
C ALA A 148 -2.75 27.68 -4.05
N TYR A 149 -1.84 27.14 -4.85
CA TYR A 149 -1.32 27.77 -6.03
C TYR A 149 -1.14 26.77 -7.18
N PRO A 150 -1.88 26.92 -8.30
CA PRO A 150 -2.90 27.94 -8.57
C PRO A 150 -4.13 27.80 -7.67
N ALA A 151 -4.94 28.86 -7.58
CA ALA A 151 -6.22 28.85 -6.87
C ALA A 151 -7.18 27.79 -7.46
N GLY A 152 -8.14 27.36 -6.69
CA GLY A 152 -9.20 26.44 -7.10
C GLY A 152 -9.07 25.02 -6.58
N SER A 153 -7.88 24.59 -6.16
CA SER A 153 -7.71 23.24 -5.61
C SER A 153 -6.49 23.13 -4.71
N GLN A 154 -6.58 22.33 -3.66
CA GLN A 154 -5.46 21.95 -2.81
C GLN A 154 -5.46 20.46 -2.55
N GLN A 155 -4.27 19.87 -2.53
CA GLN A 155 -4.07 18.45 -2.32
C GLN A 155 -3.05 18.20 -1.20
N TRP A 156 -3.32 17.19 -0.38
CA TRP A 156 -2.39 16.66 0.62
C TRP A 156 -2.28 15.14 0.49
N SER A 157 -1.12 14.63 0.87
CA SER A 157 -0.92 13.19 1.02
C SER A 157 -0.18 12.89 2.32
N PHE A 158 -0.50 11.76 2.91
CA PHE A 158 0.13 11.21 4.10
C PHE A 158 -0.12 9.70 4.12
N GLN A 159 0.44 8.99 5.09
CA GLN A 159 0.28 7.56 5.17
C GLN A 159 -0.45 7.16 6.46
N TRP A 160 -1.01 5.98 6.43
CA TRP A 160 -1.61 5.33 7.58
C TRP A 160 -1.21 3.86 7.57
N GLU A 161 -0.62 3.41 8.68
CA GLU A 161 -0.34 2.02 8.94
C GLU A 161 -1.52 1.41 9.69
N ALA A 162 -2.09 0.35 9.13
CA ALA A 162 -3.22 -0.35 9.73
C ALA A 162 -2.83 -0.99 11.08
N PRO A 163 -3.80 -1.23 11.98
CA PRO A 163 -3.54 -1.97 13.21
C PRO A 163 -2.88 -3.33 12.95
N ALA A 164 -2.03 -3.80 13.88
CA ALA A 164 -1.31 -5.07 13.73
C ALA A 164 -2.22 -6.32 13.72
N SER A 165 -3.50 -6.16 14.00
CA SER A 165 -4.50 -7.22 13.96
C SER A 165 -5.83 -6.68 13.47
N ASP A 166 -6.71 -7.55 13.03
CA ASP A 166 -8.11 -7.22 12.75
C ASP A 166 -8.77 -6.60 14.00
N VAL A 167 -9.33 -5.40 13.83
CA VAL A 167 -10.04 -4.64 14.87
C VAL A 167 -11.49 -4.32 14.47
N GLY A 168 -11.98 -4.95 13.40
CA GLY A 168 -13.24 -4.64 12.76
C GLY A 168 -13.15 -3.39 11.88
N ASP A 169 -14.30 -2.85 11.52
CA ASP A 169 -14.38 -1.66 10.67
C ASP A 169 -13.67 -0.46 11.27
N ILE A 170 -13.06 0.34 10.41
CA ILE A 170 -12.34 1.56 10.74
C ILE A 170 -12.92 2.71 9.94
N ASP A 171 -13.38 3.75 10.64
CA ASP A 171 -13.94 4.95 10.05
C ASP A 171 -12.90 6.06 9.99
N PHE A 172 -12.64 6.56 8.78
CA PHE A 172 -11.87 7.76 8.53
C PHE A 172 -12.82 8.96 8.47
N TYR A 173 -12.77 9.79 9.48
CA TYR A 173 -13.57 11.03 9.56
C TYR A 173 -12.75 12.18 9.00
N LEU A 174 -13.31 12.92 8.08
CA LEU A 174 -12.72 14.08 7.46
C LEU A 174 -13.64 15.28 7.59
N SER A 175 -13.10 16.38 8.06
CA SER A 175 -13.67 17.72 7.87
C SER A 175 -12.70 18.61 7.14
N SER A 176 -13.18 19.34 6.17
CA SER A 176 -12.37 20.23 5.34
C SER A 176 -13.07 21.56 5.13
N LEU A 177 -12.28 22.55 4.71
CA LEU A 177 -12.70 23.92 4.60
C LEU A 177 -12.16 24.55 3.30
N ALA A 178 -13.01 25.29 2.59
CA ALA A 178 -12.64 26.22 1.55
C ALA A 178 -13.01 27.62 2.00
N THR A 179 -12.04 28.54 2.14
CA THR A 179 -12.26 29.86 2.72
C THR A 179 -12.39 30.94 1.66
N ASN A 180 -13.28 31.89 1.90
CA ASN A 180 -13.44 33.07 1.04
C ASN A 180 -12.41 34.19 1.30
N HIS A 181 -11.40 33.90 2.15
CA HIS A 181 -10.29 34.82 2.50
C HIS A 181 -10.72 36.17 3.07
N SER A 182 -11.92 36.25 3.66
CA SER A 182 -12.45 37.51 4.22
C SER A 182 -11.88 37.86 5.59
N HIS A 183 -10.95 37.07 6.14
CA HIS A 183 -10.47 37.16 7.52
C HIS A 183 -11.59 37.04 8.58
N SER A 184 -12.73 36.50 8.20
CA SER A 184 -13.85 36.20 9.08
C SER A 184 -14.31 34.78 8.82
N SER A 185 -15.04 34.18 9.77
CA SER A 185 -15.61 32.87 9.63
C SER A 185 -16.88 32.80 8.78
N TYR A 186 -17.31 33.91 8.19
CA TYR A 186 -18.54 33.98 7.38
C TYR A 186 -18.25 33.78 5.90
N GLY A 187 -19.08 32.96 5.25
CA GLY A 187 -19.01 32.68 3.81
C GLY A 187 -18.01 31.59 3.43
N ASP A 188 -17.43 30.93 4.40
CA ASP A 188 -16.61 29.76 4.18
C ASP A 188 -17.47 28.52 3.95
N ASN A 189 -16.96 27.57 3.19
CA ASN A 189 -17.65 26.33 2.91
C ASN A 189 -16.96 25.17 3.62
N THR A 190 -17.71 24.47 4.45
CA THR A 190 -17.25 23.27 5.16
C THR A 190 -17.77 22.01 4.47
N TYR A 191 -16.87 21.06 4.28
CA TYR A 191 -17.17 19.74 3.72
C TYR A 191 -16.78 18.66 4.72
N VAL A 192 -17.60 17.63 4.83
CA VAL A 192 -17.35 16.45 5.67
C VAL A 192 -17.56 15.18 4.87
N GLN A 193 -16.73 14.19 5.14
CA GLN A 193 -16.83 12.86 4.56
C GLN A 193 -16.40 11.82 5.58
N THR A 194 -17.03 10.66 5.53
CA THR A 194 -16.58 9.48 6.27
C THR A 194 -16.34 8.35 5.28
N ILE A 195 -15.21 7.68 5.41
CA ILE A 195 -14.88 6.48 4.66
C ILE A 195 -14.73 5.35 5.68
N THR A 196 -15.40 4.24 5.46
CA THR A 196 -15.27 3.04 6.28
C THR A 196 -14.42 2.01 5.53
N LEU A 197 -13.36 1.53 6.16
CA LEU A 197 -12.58 0.37 5.71
C LEU A 197 -12.97 -0.83 6.56
N SER A 198 -13.30 -1.95 5.92
CA SER A 198 -13.47 -3.25 6.58
C SER A 198 -12.18 -4.05 6.52
N PRO A 199 -11.88 -4.89 7.53
CA PRO A 199 -10.71 -5.75 7.44
C PRO A 199 -10.89 -6.73 6.29
N LEU A 200 -9.81 -6.91 5.51
CA LEU A 200 -9.80 -7.94 4.49
C LEU A 200 -9.82 -9.30 5.18
N GLN A 201 -10.86 -10.09 4.93
CA GLN A 201 -11.03 -11.39 5.58
C GLN A 201 -10.32 -12.49 4.80
N SER A 202 -9.64 -13.40 5.50
CA SER A 202 -9.17 -14.63 4.88
C SER A 202 -10.36 -15.46 4.42
N VAL A 203 -10.21 -16.09 3.27
CA VAL A 203 -11.19 -17.03 2.71
C VAL A 203 -10.55 -18.42 2.59
N THR A 204 -11.40 -19.45 2.53
CA THR A 204 -10.96 -20.80 2.23
C THR A 204 -11.53 -21.21 0.88
N LEU A 205 -10.68 -21.65 -0.03
CA LEU A 205 -11.05 -22.19 -1.32
C LEU A 205 -10.76 -23.70 -1.35
N GLU A 206 -11.73 -24.47 -1.81
CA GLU A 206 -11.55 -25.88 -2.11
C GLU A 206 -11.08 -26.01 -3.55
N ILE A 207 -9.87 -26.54 -3.74
CA ILE A 207 -9.24 -26.73 -5.05
C ILE A 207 -9.24 -28.21 -5.38
N ASP A 208 -10.06 -28.60 -6.33
CA ASP A 208 -10.19 -29.99 -6.77
C ASP A 208 -8.99 -30.41 -7.61
N ASN A 209 -8.58 -31.66 -7.45
CA ASN A 209 -7.58 -32.33 -8.29
C ASN A 209 -8.03 -33.71 -8.75
N ASN A 210 -7.54 -34.13 -9.91
CA ASN A 210 -7.70 -35.48 -10.41
C ASN A 210 -6.46 -36.34 -10.13
N GLU A 211 -6.62 -37.66 -10.13
CA GLU A 211 -5.46 -38.56 -10.16
C GLU A 211 -4.56 -38.24 -11.38
N GLY A 212 -3.26 -38.28 -11.18
CA GLY A 212 -2.29 -37.98 -12.23
C GLY A 212 -1.93 -36.48 -12.34
N TRP A 213 -1.62 -36.01 -13.55
CA TRP A 213 -1.20 -34.65 -13.79
C TRP A 213 -2.38 -33.67 -13.80
N ASN A 214 -2.19 -32.53 -13.17
CA ASN A 214 -3.13 -31.40 -13.13
C ASN A 214 -2.38 -30.12 -13.44
N LEU A 215 -3.10 -29.12 -13.95
CA LEU A 215 -2.66 -27.74 -14.03
C LEU A 215 -3.20 -26.99 -12.81
N VAL A 216 -2.31 -26.46 -11.98
CA VAL A 216 -2.67 -25.77 -10.73
C VAL A 216 -2.09 -24.35 -10.70
N GLY A 217 -2.62 -23.51 -9.82
CA GLY A 217 -2.13 -22.18 -9.53
C GLY A 217 -2.39 -21.77 -8.08
N LEU A 218 -1.89 -20.60 -7.67
CA LEU A 218 -2.07 -20.03 -6.34
C LEU A 218 -3.10 -18.88 -6.40
N PRO A 219 -4.35 -19.08 -5.93
CA PRO A 219 -5.40 -18.08 -6.05
C PRO A 219 -5.50 -17.12 -4.86
N LEU A 220 -4.77 -17.38 -3.75
CA LEU A 220 -4.85 -16.65 -2.50
C LEU A 220 -3.45 -16.25 -2.03
N GLU A 221 -3.34 -15.08 -1.41
CA GLU A 221 -2.13 -14.70 -0.67
C GLU A 221 -2.05 -15.56 0.59
N VAL A 222 -0.99 -16.34 0.72
CA VAL A 222 -0.79 -17.34 1.77
C VAL A 222 0.50 -17.08 2.53
N GLU A 223 0.57 -17.43 3.80
CA GLU A 223 1.78 -17.30 4.61
C GLU A 223 2.94 -18.16 4.07
N ASN A 224 2.63 -19.35 3.53
CA ASN A 224 3.62 -20.26 2.97
C ASN A 224 3.12 -20.84 1.64
N SER A 225 3.78 -20.49 0.54
CA SER A 225 3.43 -20.93 -0.81
C SER A 225 4.12 -22.22 -1.26
N ALA A 226 4.77 -22.97 -0.36
CA ALA A 226 5.32 -24.27 -0.67
C ALA A 226 4.22 -25.23 -1.11
N TYR A 227 4.41 -25.87 -2.27
CA TYR A 227 3.33 -26.66 -2.89
C TYR A 227 2.89 -27.86 -2.04
N ASP A 228 3.77 -28.42 -1.23
CA ASP A 228 3.46 -29.53 -0.31
C ASP A 228 2.66 -29.07 0.93
N ILE A 229 2.63 -27.78 1.22
CA ILE A 229 1.74 -27.18 2.20
C ILE A 229 0.37 -26.86 1.58
N ILE A 230 0.37 -26.30 0.35
CA ILE A 230 -0.86 -25.92 -0.35
C ILE A 230 -1.62 -27.16 -0.86
N PHE A 231 -0.90 -28.17 -1.36
CA PHE A 231 -1.42 -29.41 -1.91
C PHE A 231 -0.77 -30.62 -1.22
N PRO A 232 -1.13 -30.94 0.02
CA PRO A 232 -0.45 -31.97 0.82
C PRO A 232 -0.53 -33.39 0.23
N GLU A 233 -1.54 -33.66 -0.62
CA GLU A 233 -1.71 -34.95 -1.30
C GLU A 233 -0.95 -35.06 -2.63
N ALA A 234 -0.19 -34.05 -3.00
CA ALA A 234 0.60 -34.02 -4.22
C ALA A 234 1.82 -34.96 -4.12
N ILE A 235 2.25 -35.50 -5.26
CA ILE A 235 3.46 -36.31 -5.36
C ILE A 235 4.69 -35.42 -5.23
N GLY A 236 5.57 -35.69 -4.28
CA GLY A 236 6.78 -34.95 -4.03
C GLY A 236 7.68 -34.81 -5.25
N GLY A 237 8.22 -33.63 -5.51
CA GLY A 237 9.13 -33.35 -6.63
C GLY A 237 8.46 -33.34 -8.00
N THR A 238 7.16 -32.98 -8.09
CA THR A 238 6.42 -32.95 -9.35
C THR A 238 5.80 -31.60 -9.67
N LEU A 239 6.19 -30.52 -8.98
CA LEU A 239 5.78 -29.16 -9.34
C LEU A 239 6.68 -28.63 -10.46
N TYR A 240 6.12 -28.36 -11.63
CA TYR A 240 6.85 -27.79 -12.76
C TYR A 240 6.22 -26.52 -13.29
N SER A 241 7.00 -25.44 -13.36
CA SER A 241 6.70 -24.25 -14.15
C SER A 241 7.13 -24.43 -15.60
N PHE A 242 6.76 -23.45 -16.46
CA PHE A 242 7.19 -23.41 -17.85
C PHE A 242 7.76 -22.03 -18.21
N SER A 243 9.06 -22.03 -18.54
CA SER A 243 9.78 -20.88 -19.12
C SER A 243 10.95 -21.45 -19.93
N ASP A 244 10.88 -21.36 -21.26
CA ASP A 244 11.85 -22.00 -22.18
C ASP A 244 12.05 -23.51 -21.97
N GLY A 245 11.09 -24.16 -21.27
CA GLY A 245 11.10 -25.55 -20.84
C GLY A 245 10.48 -25.75 -19.46
N TYR A 246 10.38 -26.99 -19.03
CA TYR A 246 9.86 -27.32 -17.71
C TYR A 246 10.94 -27.19 -16.64
N ASN A 247 10.67 -26.40 -15.60
CA ASN A 247 11.55 -26.18 -14.47
C ASN A 247 10.92 -26.74 -13.20
N LEU A 248 11.69 -27.53 -12.45
CA LEU A 248 11.25 -28.05 -11.16
C LEU A 248 11.22 -26.93 -10.12
N GLU A 249 10.08 -26.81 -9.43
CA GLU A 249 9.82 -25.77 -8.45
C GLU A 249 9.47 -26.34 -7.07
N THR A 250 9.52 -25.49 -6.06
CA THR A 250 9.10 -25.84 -4.68
C THR A 250 7.99 -24.95 -4.16
N ASN A 251 7.82 -23.75 -4.73
CA ASN A 251 6.85 -22.76 -4.31
C ASN A 251 5.99 -22.34 -5.49
N LEU A 252 4.75 -21.99 -5.18
CA LEU A 252 3.82 -21.39 -6.12
C LEU A 252 3.96 -19.85 -6.08
N ILE A 253 3.80 -19.20 -7.22
CA ILE A 253 3.82 -17.75 -7.38
C ILE A 253 2.51 -17.35 -8.07
N HIS A 254 1.88 -16.28 -7.60
CA HIS A 254 0.66 -15.75 -8.20
C HIS A 254 0.82 -15.49 -9.68
N GLY A 255 -0.20 -15.81 -10.46
CA GLY A 255 -0.23 -15.64 -11.90
C GLY A 255 0.48 -16.75 -12.68
N ASN A 256 1.38 -17.49 -12.06
CA ASN A 256 2.02 -18.64 -12.71
C ASN A 256 1.17 -19.90 -12.57
N GLY A 257 0.99 -20.62 -13.68
CA GLY A 257 0.45 -21.96 -13.67
C GLY A 257 1.56 -23.00 -13.54
N TYR A 258 1.20 -24.16 -13.05
CA TYR A 258 2.14 -25.26 -12.80
C TYR A 258 1.53 -26.59 -13.17
N TRP A 259 2.36 -27.51 -13.64
CA TRP A 259 2.07 -28.91 -13.61
C TRP A 259 2.35 -29.46 -12.22
N LEU A 260 1.37 -30.20 -11.66
CA LEU A 260 1.51 -30.91 -10.39
C LEU A 260 0.83 -32.28 -10.49
N ARG A 261 1.41 -33.31 -9.86
CA ARG A 261 0.90 -34.68 -9.95
C ARG A 261 0.35 -35.13 -8.60
N PHE A 262 -0.82 -35.79 -8.64
CA PHE A 262 -1.49 -36.35 -7.46
C PHE A 262 -1.60 -37.88 -7.54
N TYR A 263 -1.57 -38.52 -6.36
CA TYR A 263 -1.79 -39.99 -6.27
C TYR A 263 -3.24 -40.37 -6.54
N ASN A 264 -4.18 -39.54 -6.06
CA ASN A 264 -5.62 -39.80 -6.13
C ASN A 264 -6.34 -38.47 -6.48
N SER A 265 -7.57 -38.58 -6.95
CA SER A 265 -8.47 -37.45 -7.03
C SER A 265 -8.90 -37.04 -5.63
N GLY A 266 -9.05 -35.73 -5.40
CA GLY A 266 -9.40 -35.14 -4.12
C GLY A 266 -9.58 -33.64 -4.20
N SER A 267 -9.53 -32.97 -3.06
CA SER A 267 -9.61 -31.53 -2.91
C SER A 267 -8.62 -31.07 -1.84
N SER A 268 -8.05 -29.88 -2.02
CA SER A 268 -7.19 -29.21 -1.05
C SER A 268 -7.87 -27.93 -0.58
N ALA A 269 -8.07 -27.78 0.74
CA ALA A 269 -8.57 -26.56 1.35
C ALA A 269 -7.43 -25.55 1.51
N VAL A 270 -7.43 -24.49 0.73
CA VAL A 270 -6.42 -23.41 0.78
C VAL A 270 -7.04 -22.21 1.46
N MET A 271 -6.42 -21.75 2.57
CA MET A 271 -6.84 -20.56 3.30
C MET A 271 -5.83 -19.44 3.12
N GLY A 272 -6.30 -18.25 2.79
CA GLY A 272 -5.46 -17.08 2.60
C GLY A 272 -6.27 -15.81 2.37
N MET A 273 -5.57 -14.70 2.15
CA MET A 273 -6.20 -13.43 1.82
C MET A 273 -6.57 -13.40 0.33
N PRO A 274 -7.71 -12.80 -0.04
CA PRO A 274 -8.08 -12.67 -1.45
C PRO A 274 -7.06 -11.86 -2.26
N VAL A 275 -6.73 -12.38 -3.44
CA VAL A 275 -6.00 -11.65 -4.49
C VAL A 275 -7.05 -11.08 -5.44
N ASN A 276 -7.32 -9.78 -5.35
CA ASN A 276 -8.35 -9.10 -6.13
C ASN A 276 -7.84 -8.51 -7.44
N GLU A 277 -6.55 -8.20 -7.51
CA GLU A 277 -5.88 -7.64 -8.67
C GLU A 277 -4.52 -8.32 -8.86
N LEU A 278 -4.12 -8.54 -10.10
CA LEU A 278 -2.83 -9.13 -10.41
C LEU A 278 -2.31 -8.64 -11.76
N SER A 279 -1.08 -8.10 -11.77
CA SER A 279 -0.33 -7.82 -12.99
C SER A 279 0.54 -9.02 -13.35
N MET A 280 0.43 -9.52 -14.58
CA MET A 280 1.21 -10.65 -15.08
C MET A 280 1.95 -10.28 -16.36
N TYR A 281 3.20 -10.72 -16.46
CA TYR A 281 3.98 -10.59 -17.69
C TYR A 281 3.83 -11.85 -18.54
N LEU A 282 3.41 -11.68 -19.79
CA LEU A 282 3.38 -12.74 -20.81
C LEU A 282 4.61 -12.65 -21.69
N SER A 283 5.20 -13.78 -22.01
CA SER A 283 6.19 -13.91 -23.08
C SER A 283 5.50 -14.21 -24.40
N ALA A 284 6.10 -13.81 -25.52
CA ALA A 284 5.60 -14.21 -26.85
C ALA A 284 5.58 -15.74 -26.96
N GLY A 285 4.46 -16.31 -27.42
CA GLY A 285 4.26 -17.75 -27.50
C GLY A 285 3.38 -18.29 -26.36
N TRP A 286 3.62 -19.53 -25.94
CA TRP A 286 2.84 -20.19 -24.90
C TRP A 286 3.31 -19.82 -23.50
N ASN A 287 2.36 -19.48 -22.64
CA ASN A 287 2.55 -19.17 -21.24
C ASN A 287 1.70 -20.14 -20.40
N LEU A 288 2.24 -20.56 -19.27
CA LEU A 288 1.52 -21.34 -18.27
C LEU A 288 1.14 -20.38 -17.13
N ILE A 289 -0.15 -20.05 -17.05
CA ILE A 289 -0.69 -19.00 -16.17
C ILE A 289 -1.71 -19.55 -15.18
N SER A 290 -2.07 -18.76 -14.17
CA SER A 290 -3.18 -19.04 -13.26
C SER A 290 -4.02 -17.77 -13.00
N GLY A 291 -5.24 -17.98 -12.48
CA GLY A 291 -6.15 -16.90 -12.09
C GLY A 291 -5.88 -16.37 -10.68
N ILE A 292 -6.81 -15.54 -10.23
CA ILE A 292 -6.89 -14.91 -8.91
C ILE A 292 -8.00 -15.58 -8.07
N THR A 293 -8.39 -14.95 -6.94
CA THR A 293 -9.35 -15.53 -5.97
C THR A 293 -10.72 -15.81 -6.57
N ASN A 294 -11.21 -14.93 -7.45
CA ASN A 294 -12.46 -15.13 -8.18
C ASN A 294 -12.18 -15.54 -9.61
N SER A 295 -13.14 -16.21 -10.22
CA SER A 295 -13.06 -16.53 -11.64
C SER A 295 -13.03 -15.24 -12.47
N VAL A 296 -12.15 -15.22 -13.48
CA VAL A 296 -12.03 -14.09 -14.42
C VAL A 296 -12.26 -14.57 -15.84
N ASN A 297 -13.29 -14.03 -16.48
CA ASN A 297 -13.51 -14.31 -17.90
C ASN A 297 -12.40 -13.67 -18.74
N ILE A 298 -11.88 -14.40 -19.74
CA ILE A 298 -10.77 -13.93 -20.57
C ILE A 298 -11.07 -12.61 -21.28
N SER A 299 -12.35 -12.31 -21.57
CA SER A 299 -12.78 -11.04 -22.15
C SER A 299 -12.69 -9.85 -21.19
N ASN A 300 -12.59 -10.09 -19.90
CA ASN A 300 -12.47 -9.06 -18.85
C ASN A 300 -11.02 -8.78 -18.44
N ILE A 301 -10.08 -9.58 -18.97
CA ILE A 301 -8.66 -9.33 -18.74
C ILE A 301 -8.28 -8.02 -19.44
N GLN A 302 -7.67 -7.10 -18.69
CA GLN A 302 -7.15 -5.87 -19.27
C GLN A 302 -5.87 -6.18 -20.04
N ASP A 303 -5.97 -6.13 -21.37
CA ASP A 303 -4.89 -6.38 -22.32
C ASP A 303 -4.71 -5.16 -23.24
N PRO A 304 -4.09 -4.08 -22.73
CA PRO A 304 -4.00 -2.81 -23.46
C PRO A 304 -3.16 -2.90 -24.74
N GLU A 305 -2.29 -3.91 -24.83
CA GLU A 305 -1.42 -4.12 -25.99
C GLU A 305 -1.97 -5.17 -26.98
N GLY A 306 -3.09 -5.81 -26.65
CA GLY A 306 -3.70 -6.86 -27.49
C GLY A 306 -2.79 -8.08 -27.63
N LEU A 307 -2.19 -8.53 -26.54
CA LEU A 307 -1.22 -9.64 -26.52
C LEU A 307 -1.90 -11.00 -26.66
N ILE A 308 -3.08 -11.16 -26.05
CA ILE A 308 -3.77 -12.44 -25.96
C ILE A 308 -4.30 -12.87 -27.35
N ILE A 309 -3.93 -14.08 -27.78
CA ILE A 309 -4.49 -14.67 -28.99
C ILE A 309 -5.84 -15.30 -28.64
N PRO A 310 -6.97 -14.84 -29.22
CA PRO A 310 -8.29 -15.38 -28.92
C PRO A 310 -8.42 -16.88 -29.16
N GLY A 311 -9.14 -17.58 -28.29
CA GLY A 311 -9.37 -19.03 -28.37
C GLY A 311 -8.17 -19.89 -28.05
N THR A 312 -7.17 -19.34 -27.34
CA THR A 312 -5.96 -20.08 -26.94
C THR A 312 -5.84 -20.29 -25.45
N LEU A 313 -6.91 -20.07 -24.67
CA LEU A 313 -6.97 -20.48 -23.27
C LEU A 313 -7.35 -21.96 -23.20
N PHE A 314 -6.45 -22.79 -22.65
CA PHE A 314 -6.67 -24.22 -22.50
C PHE A 314 -6.47 -24.65 -21.07
N ASN A 315 -7.46 -25.35 -20.53
CA ASN A 315 -7.32 -26.15 -19.33
C ASN A 315 -6.86 -27.58 -19.66
N TYR A 316 -6.59 -28.38 -18.64
CA TYR A 316 -6.24 -29.79 -18.77
C TYR A 316 -6.95 -30.64 -17.73
N ASN A 317 -7.51 -31.74 -18.19
CA ASN A 317 -8.05 -32.80 -17.33
C ASN A 317 -7.37 -34.11 -17.67
N SER A 318 -6.93 -34.87 -16.64
CA SER A 318 -6.17 -36.10 -16.83
C SER A 318 -6.93 -37.22 -17.60
N SER A 319 -8.27 -37.15 -17.61
CA SER A 319 -9.13 -38.14 -18.30
C SER A 319 -9.46 -37.76 -19.75
N SER A 320 -9.68 -36.43 -20.01
CA SER A 320 -10.16 -35.95 -21.33
C SER A 320 -9.10 -35.15 -22.11
N GLY A 321 -7.95 -34.85 -21.49
CA GLY A 321 -6.89 -34.05 -22.10
C GLY A 321 -7.16 -32.56 -22.06
N TYR A 322 -6.65 -31.81 -23.05
CA TYR A 322 -6.81 -30.37 -23.16
C TYR A 322 -8.20 -30.02 -23.72
N SER A 323 -8.79 -28.97 -23.15
CA SER A 323 -10.01 -28.34 -23.67
C SER A 323 -9.90 -26.83 -23.60
N ASN A 324 -10.54 -26.13 -24.58
CA ASN A 324 -10.65 -24.70 -24.53
C ASN A 324 -11.51 -24.27 -23.33
N ASP A 325 -11.14 -23.13 -22.76
CA ASP A 325 -11.87 -22.47 -21.70
C ASP A 325 -12.05 -20.99 -22.05
N GLU A 326 -12.96 -20.31 -21.37
CA GLU A 326 -13.21 -18.87 -21.50
C GLU A 326 -12.99 -18.16 -20.16
N GLU A 327 -12.64 -18.91 -19.10
CA GLU A 327 -12.57 -18.40 -17.75
C GLU A 327 -11.38 -18.99 -17.00
N LEU A 328 -10.70 -18.14 -16.24
CA LEU A 328 -9.64 -18.52 -15.29
C LEU A 328 -10.29 -18.81 -13.94
N HIS A 329 -10.43 -20.08 -13.58
CA HIS A 329 -10.96 -20.49 -12.27
C HIS A 329 -9.88 -20.46 -11.18
N PRO A 330 -10.24 -20.11 -9.93
CA PRO A 330 -9.30 -20.10 -8.81
C PRO A 330 -8.60 -21.45 -8.62
N GLY A 331 -7.29 -21.42 -8.39
CA GLY A 331 -6.49 -22.62 -8.12
C GLY A 331 -6.15 -23.47 -9.34
N SER A 332 -6.71 -23.18 -10.50
CA SER A 332 -6.42 -23.86 -11.75
C SER A 332 -5.32 -23.17 -12.56
N GLY A 333 -4.52 -23.97 -13.25
CA GLY A 333 -3.55 -23.48 -14.24
C GLY A 333 -4.07 -23.63 -15.68
N TYR A 334 -3.55 -22.78 -16.56
CA TYR A 334 -3.98 -22.70 -17.96
C TYR A 334 -2.82 -22.44 -18.89
N TRP A 335 -2.87 -23.02 -20.09
CA TRP A 335 -2.07 -22.56 -21.20
C TRP A 335 -2.75 -21.40 -21.90
N LEU A 336 -2.02 -20.31 -22.10
CA LEU A 336 -2.46 -19.13 -22.84
C LEU A 336 -1.37 -18.73 -23.84
N ARG A 337 -1.77 -18.37 -25.07
CA ARG A 337 -0.83 -17.94 -26.09
C ARG A 337 -0.89 -16.42 -26.30
N ALA A 338 0.30 -15.79 -26.28
CA ALA A 338 0.46 -14.39 -26.58
C ALA A 338 1.22 -14.17 -27.91
N ASN A 339 0.86 -13.11 -28.65
CA ASN A 339 1.51 -12.75 -29.92
C ASN A 339 2.83 -12.01 -29.71
N ASN A 340 2.95 -11.24 -28.62
CA ASN A 340 4.13 -10.50 -28.20
C ASN A 340 4.31 -10.63 -26.68
N SER A 341 5.45 -10.14 -26.17
CA SER A 341 5.67 -10.04 -24.72
C SER A 341 5.15 -8.71 -24.19
N GLY A 342 4.56 -8.71 -23.00
CA GLY A 342 4.01 -7.52 -22.33
C GLY A 342 3.21 -7.88 -21.09
N ASN A 343 2.54 -6.89 -20.49
CA ASN A 343 1.77 -7.08 -19.28
C ASN A 343 0.27 -7.13 -19.55
N ILE A 344 -0.41 -8.00 -18.82
CA ILE A 344 -1.86 -8.05 -18.68
C ILE A 344 -2.25 -7.85 -17.23
N PHE A 345 -3.51 -7.45 -16.98
CA PHE A 345 -4.01 -7.20 -15.64
C PHE A 345 -5.33 -7.94 -15.42
N LEU A 346 -5.39 -8.71 -14.35
CA LEU A 346 -6.59 -9.38 -13.88
C LEU A 346 -7.21 -8.55 -12.75
N THR A 347 -8.53 -8.41 -12.76
CA THR A 347 -9.30 -7.75 -11.70
C THR A 347 -10.56 -8.56 -11.39
N ASN A 348 -11.10 -8.39 -10.21
CA ASN A 348 -12.33 -9.04 -9.73
C ASN A 348 -13.62 -8.34 -10.22
N GLU A 349 -13.56 -7.45 -11.18
CA GLU A 349 -14.77 -6.77 -11.72
C GLU A 349 -15.64 -7.65 -12.61
#